data_42db19d8b9000a2ec403f6292356f869
#
_entry.id   42db19d8b9000a2ec403f6292356f869
#
_cell.length_a   1.000
_cell.length_b   1.000
_cell.length_c   1.000
_cell.angle_alpha   90.00
_cell.angle_beta   90.00
_cell.angle_gamma   90.00
#
_symmetry.space_group_name_H-M   'P 1'
#
loop_
_entity.id
_entity.type
_entity.pdbx_description
1 polymer ?
#
loop_
_entity_poly.entity_id
_entity_poly.type
_entity_poly.pdbx_seq_one_letter_code
_entity_poly.pdbx_strand_id
1 'polypeptide(L)'
;VHALKRYGYQVDWRELRACDYGAPTIRKRFFLIARCDGRAIRWPEPTHGDPSTLFVTDGALRPWRTAAEIIDWSIPCPSIFTRKRPLCGNTMRRIARGLKKFVLDNPEPYIVDKRLAPLLIQYHGEQSGKEVRGQAIDRPLMTADASNRYGLVTAFISKYFAGGYQSAGADVTVPLPTVTSIDHNALVEAFLVKYYGQGEGQSLTDPLHTITAKDRFGLVVVRGEMYQIVDIGMRMLTPRELFNAQGFPPDYIIDRDADGKSYPKSAQVARCGNAVPPPFAEALVRANLPEMCNKSECVSA
;
A
#
# COMPACT_ATOMS: atom_id res chain seq x y z
N VAL A 1 19.37 -17.12 26.62
CA VAL A 1 20.41 -17.87 25.89
C VAL A 1 21.22 -18.70 26.88
N HIS A 2 21.81 -18.15 27.95
CA HIS A 2 22.63 -18.90 28.90
C HIS A 2 21.92 -20.10 29.52
N ALA A 3 20.65 -19.97 29.93
CA ALA A 3 19.88 -21.07 30.46
C ALA A 3 19.75 -22.24 29.46
N LEU A 4 19.40 -21.94 28.20
CA LEU A 4 19.29 -22.95 27.15
C LEU A 4 20.62 -23.67 26.90
N LYS A 5 21.73 -22.94 26.81
CA LYS A 5 23.07 -23.51 26.61
C LYS A 5 23.47 -24.43 27.76
N ARG A 6 23.11 -24.09 29.01
CA ARG A 6 23.37 -24.98 30.17
C ARG A 6 22.61 -26.29 30.10
N TYR A 7 21.49 -26.35 29.41
CA TYR A 7 20.73 -27.58 29.15
C TYR A 7 21.12 -28.28 27.86
N GLY A 8 22.28 -27.94 27.26
CA GLY A 8 22.81 -28.60 26.08
C GLY A 8 22.22 -28.16 24.75
N TYR A 9 21.47 -27.07 24.72
CA TYR A 9 20.95 -26.54 23.46
C TYR A 9 22.02 -25.76 22.68
N GLN A 10 22.11 -26.03 21.38
CA GLN A 10 22.70 -25.09 20.43
C GLN A 10 21.70 -23.94 20.21
N VAL A 11 22.15 -22.71 20.27
CA VAL A 11 21.28 -21.53 20.15
C VAL A 11 21.91 -20.52 19.21
N ASP A 12 21.15 -20.11 18.22
CA ASP A 12 21.50 -19.02 17.30
C ASP A 12 20.29 -18.12 17.08
N TRP A 13 20.51 -16.86 16.64
CA TRP A 13 19.43 -15.89 16.42
C TRP A 13 19.76 -14.94 15.28
N ARG A 14 18.71 -14.53 14.56
CA ARG A 14 18.79 -13.55 13.47
C ARG A 14 17.56 -12.69 13.41
N GLU A 15 17.71 -11.51 12.83
CA GLU A 15 16.59 -10.69 12.35
C GLU A 15 16.30 -11.07 10.90
N LEU A 16 15.05 -11.42 10.59
CA LEU A 16 14.60 -11.74 9.23
C LEU A 16 13.58 -10.69 8.78
N ARG A 17 13.56 -10.41 7.48
CA ARG A 17 12.64 -9.47 6.83
C ARG A 17 11.62 -10.24 5.98
N ALA A 18 10.32 -9.96 6.16
CA ALA A 18 9.25 -10.77 5.61
C ALA A 18 9.18 -10.75 4.08
N CYS A 19 9.49 -9.62 3.43
CA CYS A 19 9.49 -9.54 1.97
C CYS A 19 10.57 -10.42 1.32
N ASP A 20 11.64 -10.75 2.03
CA ASP A 20 12.68 -11.65 1.53
C ASP A 20 12.18 -13.11 1.44
N TYR A 21 11.04 -13.42 2.04
CA TYR A 21 10.38 -14.73 2.05
C TYR A 21 8.99 -14.71 1.39
N GLY A 22 8.67 -13.65 0.61
CA GLY A 22 7.47 -13.58 -0.22
C GLY A 22 6.23 -12.98 0.45
N ALA A 23 6.32 -12.43 1.67
CA ALA A 23 5.24 -11.61 2.23
C ALA A 23 5.34 -10.18 1.67
N PRO A 24 4.24 -9.55 1.21
CA PRO A 24 4.28 -8.18 0.67
C PRO A 24 4.41 -7.10 1.76
N THR A 25 5.30 -7.31 2.73
CA THR A 25 5.63 -6.34 3.81
C THR A 25 7.11 -6.39 4.18
N ILE A 26 7.70 -5.23 4.47
CA ILE A 26 9.10 -5.14 4.94
C ILE A 26 9.25 -5.44 6.44
N ARG A 27 8.23 -5.99 7.08
CA ARG A 27 8.23 -6.30 8.50
C ARG A 27 9.44 -7.14 8.88
N LYS A 28 10.19 -6.69 9.88
CA LYS A 28 11.31 -7.43 10.46
C LYS A 28 10.91 -8.07 11.77
N ARG A 29 11.45 -9.25 12.04
CA ARG A 29 11.28 -9.97 13.30
C ARG A 29 12.56 -10.64 13.72
N PHE A 30 12.80 -10.61 15.02
CA PHE A 30 13.85 -11.35 15.68
C PHE A 30 13.39 -12.81 15.87
N PHE A 31 14.23 -13.75 15.45
CA PHE A 31 14.02 -15.17 15.66
C PHE A 31 15.20 -15.76 16.41
N LEU A 32 14.88 -16.66 17.33
CA LEU A 32 15.84 -17.47 18.05
C LEU A 32 15.50 -18.95 17.80
N ILE A 33 16.48 -19.72 17.36
CA ILE A 33 16.38 -21.16 17.20
C ILE A 33 17.24 -21.83 18.29
N ALA A 34 16.66 -22.79 18.97
CA ALA A 34 17.36 -23.61 19.95
C ALA A 34 17.14 -25.08 19.64
N ARG A 35 18.22 -25.87 19.49
CA ARG A 35 18.20 -27.30 19.18
C ARG A 35 19.00 -28.11 20.22
N CYS A 36 18.47 -29.27 20.59
CA CYS A 36 19.14 -30.23 21.47
C CYS A 36 19.27 -31.64 20.84
N ASP A 37 18.94 -31.75 19.53
CA ASP A 37 18.94 -33.01 18.77
C ASP A 37 20.27 -33.29 18.05
N GLY A 38 21.31 -32.50 18.31
CA GLY A 38 22.61 -32.63 17.67
C GLY A 38 22.72 -32.15 16.23
N ARG A 39 21.61 -31.73 15.61
CA ARG A 39 21.63 -31.19 14.24
C ARG A 39 22.02 -29.72 14.24
N ALA A 40 22.71 -29.28 13.20
CA ALA A 40 23.06 -27.86 13.02
C ALA A 40 21.82 -27.00 12.78
N ILE A 41 21.81 -25.80 13.37
CA ILE A 41 20.81 -24.78 13.07
C ILE A 41 21.05 -24.26 11.66
N ARG A 42 20.00 -24.23 10.83
CA ARG A 42 20.03 -23.72 9.47
C ARG A 42 19.11 -22.51 9.34
N TRP A 43 19.63 -21.43 8.80
CA TRP A 43 18.82 -20.26 8.46
C TRP A 43 18.34 -20.39 7.02
N PRO A 44 17.06 -20.05 6.75
CA PRO A 44 16.53 -20.12 5.39
C PRO A 44 17.18 -19.07 4.51
N GLU A 45 17.49 -19.42 3.27
CA GLU A 45 17.93 -18.47 2.26
C GLU A 45 16.74 -17.64 1.76
N PRO A 46 16.94 -16.34 1.44
CA PRO A 46 15.93 -15.52 0.82
C PRO A 46 15.44 -16.10 -0.51
N THR A 47 14.14 -16.01 -0.76
CA THR A 47 13.50 -16.42 -2.02
C THR A 47 13.12 -15.22 -2.89
N HIS A 48 13.08 -14.02 -2.29
CA HIS A 48 12.71 -12.77 -2.94
C HIS A 48 13.74 -11.68 -2.61
N GLY A 49 13.85 -10.68 -3.49
CA GLY A 49 14.79 -9.57 -3.35
C GLY A 49 14.25 -8.26 -3.89
N ASP A 50 15.00 -7.17 -3.64
CA ASP A 50 14.69 -5.87 -4.22
C ASP A 50 14.78 -5.95 -5.75
N PRO A 51 13.75 -5.53 -6.50
CA PRO A 51 13.72 -5.54 -7.96
C PRO A 51 14.91 -4.82 -8.63
N SER A 52 15.54 -3.88 -7.92
CA SER A 52 16.69 -3.15 -8.44
C SER A 52 18.04 -3.87 -8.31
N THR A 53 18.06 -5.05 -7.65
CA THR A 53 19.31 -5.81 -7.42
C THR A 53 19.61 -6.79 -8.54
N LEU A 54 20.90 -7.05 -8.78
CA LEU A 54 21.37 -8.03 -9.75
C LEU A 54 20.79 -9.43 -9.50
N PHE A 55 20.64 -9.85 -8.24
CA PHE A 55 20.08 -11.15 -7.90
C PHE A 55 18.65 -11.35 -8.39
N VAL A 56 17.87 -10.27 -8.54
CA VAL A 56 16.52 -10.33 -9.09
C VAL A 56 16.56 -10.21 -10.62
N THR A 57 17.39 -9.32 -11.18
CA THR A 57 17.49 -9.15 -12.64
C THR A 57 18.07 -10.39 -13.32
N ASP A 58 18.97 -11.11 -12.67
CA ASP A 58 19.56 -12.37 -13.15
C ASP A 58 18.66 -13.60 -12.87
N GLY A 59 17.50 -13.39 -12.22
CA GLY A 59 16.54 -14.45 -11.95
C GLY A 59 16.89 -15.40 -10.78
N ALA A 60 17.95 -15.10 -10.00
CA ALA A 60 18.30 -15.88 -8.82
C ALA A 60 17.29 -15.72 -7.67
N LEU A 61 16.67 -14.55 -7.56
CA LEU A 61 15.60 -14.24 -6.62
C LEU A 61 14.37 -13.71 -7.36
N ARG A 62 13.18 -14.00 -6.82
CA ARG A 62 11.94 -13.38 -7.28
C ARG A 62 11.91 -11.92 -6.80
N PRO A 63 11.27 -11.01 -7.53
CA PRO A 63 11.07 -9.65 -7.02
C PRO A 63 10.19 -9.64 -5.78
N TRP A 64 10.42 -8.70 -4.86
CA TRP A 64 9.53 -8.50 -3.74
C TRP A 64 8.10 -8.25 -4.20
N ARG A 65 7.17 -8.88 -3.51
CA ARG A 65 5.75 -8.62 -3.70
C ARG A 65 5.38 -7.23 -3.18
N THR A 66 4.45 -6.57 -3.85
CA THR A 66 4.14 -5.17 -3.63
C THR A 66 2.88 -4.95 -2.78
N ALA A 67 2.72 -3.74 -2.24
CA ALA A 67 1.49 -3.37 -1.54
C ALA A 67 0.29 -3.29 -2.51
N ALA A 68 0.51 -3.05 -3.80
CA ALA A 68 -0.56 -3.02 -4.80
C ALA A 68 -1.33 -4.36 -4.87
N GLU A 69 -0.64 -5.48 -4.63
CA GLU A 69 -1.23 -6.82 -4.71
C GLU A 69 -2.22 -7.13 -3.57
N ILE A 70 -2.10 -6.42 -2.45
CA ILE A 70 -2.98 -6.68 -1.30
C ILE A 70 -4.21 -5.79 -1.28
N ILE A 71 -4.27 -4.78 -2.14
CA ILE A 71 -5.36 -3.81 -2.20
C ILE A 71 -6.55 -4.41 -2.95
N ASP A 72 -7.70 -4.39 -2.31
CA ASP A 72 -8.98 -4.66 -2.97
C ASP A 72 -9.46 -3.38 -3.68
N TRP A 73 -9.20 -3.33 -4.99
CA TRP A 73 -9.55 -2.18 -5.82
C TRP A 73 -11.05 -2.04 -6.06
N SER A 74 -11.87 -3.04 -5.72
CA SER A 74 -13.33 -2.96 -5.79
C SER A 74 -13.92 -2.11 -4.67
N ILE A 75 -13.18 -1.91 -3.56
CA ILE A 75 -13.61 -1.09 -2.44
C ILE A 75 -13.38 0.39 -2.78
N PRO A 76 -14.42 1.22 -2.87
CA PRO A 76 -14.28 2.62 -3.26
C PRO A 76 -13.49 3.44 -2.24
N CYS A 77 -12.73 4.42 -2.74
CA CYS A 77 -12.10 5.46 -1.96
C CYS A 77 -12.98 6.73 -2.01
N PRO A 78 -13.80 7.02 -0.99
CA PRO A 78 -14.64 8.20 -0.99
C PRO A 78 -13.83 9.48 -1.11
N SER A 79 -14.33 10.47 -1.85
CA SER A 79 -13.69 11.78 -1.99
C SER A 79 -13.39 12.40 -0.63
N ILE A 80 -12.20 12.98 -0.49
CA ILE A 80 -11.83 13.69 0.74
C ILE A 80 -12.58 15.00 0.91
N PHE A 81 -13.15 15.54 -0.15
CA PHE A 81 -13.79 16.85 -0.20
C PHE A 81 -15.29 16.79 0.16
N THR A 82 -15.97 15.68 -0.14
CA THR A 82 -17.41 15.51 0.10
C THR A 82 -17.74 14.84 1.44
N ARG A 83 -16.75 14.66 2.31
CA ARG A 83 -16.95 14.01 3.61
C ARG A 83 -17.79 14.86 4.55
N LYS A 84 -18.75 14.24 5.25
CA LYS A 84 -19.52 14.90 6.32
C LYS A 84 -18.63 15.51 7.41
N ARG A 85 -17.52 14.83 7.72
CA ARG A 85 -16.50 15.30 8.68
C ARG A 85 -15.18 15.53 7.93
N PRO A 86 -14.74 16.78 7.82
CA PRO A 86 -13.48 17.11 7.15
C PRO A 86 -12.28 16.39 7.76
N LEU A 87 -11.27 16.11 6.95
CA LEU A 87 -9.99 15.60 7.43
C LEU A 87 -9.24 16.70 8.19
N CYS A 88 -8.51 16.33 9.23
CA CYS A 88 -7.67 17.29 9.96
C CYS A 88 -6.50 17.79 9.08
N GLY A 89 -5.99 19.00 9.36
CA GLY A 89 -4.93 19.62 8.59
C GLY A 89 -3.66 18.75 8.46
N ASN A 90 -3.30 17.98 9.48
CA ASN A 90 -2.15 17.07 9.43
C ASN A 90 -2.36 15.94 8.40
N THR A 91 -3.57 15.40 8.31
CA THR A 91 -3.91 14.39 7.30
C THR A 91 -3.87 15.00 5.89
N MET A 92 -4.42 16.18 5.71
CA MET A 92 -4.39 16.87 4.41
C MET A 92 -2.95 17.15 3.96
N ARG A 93 -2.08 17.59 4.86
CA ARG A 93 -0.65 17.77 4.57
C ARG A 93 0.05 16.50 4.17
N ARG A 94 -0.26 15.35 4.83
CA ARG A 94 0.29 14.04 4.43
C ARG A 94 -0.15 13.64 3.03
N ILE A 95 -1.43 13.79 2.73
CA ILE A 95 -1.99 13.52 1.39
C ILE A 95 -1.27 14.38 0.35
N ALA A 96 -1.18 15.69 0.57
CA ALA A 96 -0.54 16.61 -0.38
C ALA A 96 0.94 16.28 -0.63
N ARG A 97 1.71 16.00 0.44
CA ARG A 97 3.12 15.60 0.32
C ARG A 97 3.28 14.23 -0.38
N GLY A 98 2.38 13.29 -0.07
CA GLY A 98 2.36 11.99 -0.73
C GLY A 98 2.07 12.10 -2.21
N LEU A 99 1.04 12.84 -2.59
CA LEU A 99 0.70 13.11 -4.00
C LEU A 99 1.86 13.78 -4.73
N LYS A 100 2.46 14.83 -4.12
CA LYS A 100 3.61 15.48 -4.72
C LYS A 100 4.73 14.48 -5.00
N LYS A 101 5.16 13.71 -4.00
CA LYS A 101 6.31 12.81 -4.11
C LYS A 101 6.06 11.58 -5.01
N PHE A 102 4.91 10.93 -4.89
CA PHE A 102 4.66 9.62 -5.50
C PHE A 102 3.84 9.68 -6.79
N VAL A 103 3.21 10.83 -7.07
CA VAL A 103 2.39 11.02 -8.27
C VAL A 103 2.93 12.16 -9.14
N LEU A 104 3.04 13.38 -8.60
CA LEU A 104 3.37 14.57 -9.41
C LEU A 104 4.87 14.63 -9.79
N ASP A 105 5.77 14.40 -8.84
CA ASP A 105 7.21 14.46 -9.03
C ASP A 105 7.79 13.10 -9.48
N ASN A 106 6.97 12.05 -9.56
CA ASN A 106 7.41 10.73 -9.99
C ASN A 106 7.26 10.62 -11.52
N PRO A 107 8.33 10.39 -12.28
CA PRO A 107 8.25 10.24 -13.74
C PRO A 107 7.46 8.99 -14.16
N GLU A 108 7.37 7.98 -13.29
CA GLU A 108 6.64 6.74 -13.53
C GLU A 108 5.71 6.42 -12.36
N PRO A 109 4.63 7.20 -12.14
CA PRO A 109 3.68 6.92 -11.08
C PRO A 109 2.93 5.62 -11.34
N TYR A 110 2.64 4.88 -10.27
CA TYR A 110 1.83 3.67 -10.38
C TYR A 110 0.38 4.04 -10.73
N ILE A 111 -0.16 3.44 -11.78
CA ILE A 111 -1.51 3.76 -12.29
C ILE A 111 -2.35 2.48 -12.36
N VAL A 112 -3.57 2.55 -11.83
CA VAL A 112 -4.58 1.48 -11.90
C VAL A 112 -5.68 1.91 -12.89
N ASP A 113 -6.01 1.03 -13.84
CA ASP A 113 -7.09 1.19 -14.83
C ASP A 113 -7.05 2.53 -15.59
N LYS A 114 -5.87 3.12 -15.76
CA LYS A 114 -5.64 4.42 -16.42
C LYS A 114 -6.40 5.60 -15.78
N ARG A 115 -6.95 5.44 -14.58
CA ARG A 115 -7.79 6.42 -13.88
C ARG A 115 -7.35 6.76 -12.47
N LEU A 116 -6.66 5.84 -11.80
CA LEU A 116 -6.28 5.99 -10.40
C LEU A 116 -4.76 6.03 -10.27
N ALA A 117 -4.24 7.06 -9.60
CA ALA A 117 -2.86 7.14 -9.16
C ALA A 117 -2.80 6.98 -7.63
N PRO A 118 -2.66 5.74 -7.13
CA PRO A 118 -2.72 5.44 -5.71
C PRO A 118 -1.39 5.63 -5.00
N LEU A 119 -1.47 5.92 -3.72
CA LEU A 119 -0.36 5.92 -2.77
C LEU A 119 -0.85 5.54 -1.37
N LEU A 120 0.06 5.15 -0.50
CA LEU A 120 -0.25 4.93 0.91
C LEU A 120 0.27 6.06 1.78
N ILE A 121 -0.52 6.50 2.74
CA ILE A 121 -0.11 7.40 3.82
C ILE A 121 -0.08 6.65 5.15
N GLN A 122 0.79 7.11 6.06
CA GLN A 122 0.95 6.52 7.38
C GLN A 122 0.57 7.51 8.48
N TYR A 123 -0.13 6.99 9.49
CA TYR A 123 -0.56 7.73 10.68
C TYR A 123 0.37 7.47 11.87
N HIS A 124 1.67 7.57 11.69
CA HIS A 124 2.62 7.58 12.81
C HIS A 124 2.90 9.03 13.27
N GLY A 125 3.25 9.23 14.54
CA GLY A 125 3.59 10.55 15.07
C GLY A 125 4.72 11.21 14.26
N GLU A 126 4.61 12.50 13.97
CA GLU A 126 5.65 13.24 13.25
C GLU A 126 6.79 13.59 14.17
N GLN A 127 8.01 13.17 13.84
CA GLN A 127 9.22 13.60 14.53
C GLN A 127 9.85 14.86 13.92
N SER A 128 9.61 15.10 12.63
CA SER A 128 9.99 16.33 11.94
C SER A 128 8.97 16.67 10.88
N GLY A 129 8.56 17.93 10.77
CA GLY A 129 7.56 18.40 9.80
C GLY A 129 7.99 18.31 8.32
N LYS A 130 9.14 17.71 8.02
CA LYS A 130 9.74 17.62 6.67
C LYS A 130 9.57 16.24 6.00
N GLU A 131 9.22 15.19 6.75
CA GLU A 131 9.14 13.84 6.21
C GLU A 131 7.83 13.57 5.47
N VAL A 132 7.93 12.92 4.31
CA VAL A 132 6.75 12.37 3.61
C VAL A 132 6.42 11.03 4.25
N ARG A 133 5.40 10.99 5.13
CA ARG A 133 4.92 9.76 5.74
C ARG A 133 3.92 9.08 4.83
N GLY A 134 4.45 8.34 3.89
CA GLY A 134 3.73 7.58 2.90
C GLY A 134 4.68 6.69 2.14
N GLN A 135 4.14 5.85 1.29
CA GLN A 135 4.92 5.00 0.40
C GLN A 135 4.21 4.85 -0.95
N ALA A 136 5.01 4.59 -1.96
CA ALA A 136 4.52 4.14 -3.25
C ALA A 136 3.90 2.73 -3.11
N ILE A 137 2.90 2.45 -3.93
CA ILE A 137 2.10 1.22 -3.83
C ILE A 137 2.82 0.02 -4.45
N ASP A 138 3.77 0.27 -5.32
CA ASP A 138 4.62 -0.71 -6.04
C ASP A 138 5.78 -1.25 -5.19
N ARG A 139 5.77 -0.99 -3.89
CA ARG A 139 6.73 -1.50 -2.92
C ARG A 139 6.02 -2.35 -1.87
N PRO A 140 6.72 -3.28 -1.19
CA PRO A 140 6.14 -4.02 -0.07
C PRO A 140 5.62 -3.07 1.01
N LEU A 141 4.48 -3.40 1.61
CA LEU A 141 3.92 -2.61 2.71
C LEU A 141 4.93 -2.51 3.85
N MET A 142 5.12 -1.33 4.40
CA MET A 142 5.89 -1.18 5.63
C MET A 142 5.24 -1.96 6.77
N THR A 143 5.90 -2.08 7.92
CA THR A 143 5.42 -2.89 9.04
C THR A 143 4.02 -2.49 9.49
N ALA A 144 3.05 -3.40 9.38
CA ALA A 144 1.76 -3.26 10.03
C ALA A 144 1.93 -3.49 11.54
N ASP A 145 1.51 -2.53 12.34
CA ASP A 145 1.47 -2.64 13.80
C ASP A 145 0.06 -2.99 14.31
N ALA A 146 -0.13 -3.00 15.63
CA ALA A 146 -1.40 -3.34 16.26
C ALA A 146 -2.51 -2.30 16.06
N SER A 147 -2.20 -1.17 15.42
CA SER A 147 -3.15 -0.11 15.11
C SER A 147 -3.29 0.07 13.60
N ASN A 148 -4.49 0.38 13.12
CA ASN A 148 -4.68 0.66 11.71
C ASN A 148 -4.14 2.06 11.37
N ARG A 149 -2.94 2.09 10.79
CA ARG A 149 -2.20 3.32 10.50
C ARG A 149 -2.00 3.60 9.01
N TYR A 150 -2.57 2.76 8.13
CA TYR A 150 -2.42 2.91 6.69
C TYR A 150 -3.69 3.43 6.05
N GLY A 151 -3.59 4.56 5.35
CA GLY A 151 -4.64 5.10 4.51
C GLY A 151 -4.25 4.96 3.04
N LEU A 152 -5.10 4.35 2.23
CA LEU A 152 -5.02 4.39 0.79
C LEU A 152 -5.55 5.73 0.31
N VAL A 153 -4.74 6.46 -0.44
CA VAL A 153 -5.11 7.68 -1.14
C VAL A 153 -5.07 7.39 -2.63
N THR A 154 -6.09 7.79 -3.35
CA THR A 154 -6.15 7.67 -4.81
C THR A 154 -6.39 9.05 -5.40
N ALA A 155 -5.52 9.48 -6.31
CA ALA A 155 -5.83 10.59 -7.19
C ALA A 155 -6.60 10.04 -8.39
N PHE A 156 -7.78 10.56 -8.64
CA PHE A 156 -8.54 10.27 -9.85
C PHE A 156 -8.00 11.16 -10.96
N ILE A 157 -7.49 10.56 -12.02
CA ILE A 157 -6.84 11.26 -13.12
C ILE A 157 -7.69 11.16 -14.39
N SER A 158 -7.64 12.20 -15.20
CA SER A 158 -8.24 12.26 -16.54
C SER A 158 -7.18 12.71 -17.52
N LYS A 159 -7.23 12.18 -18.75
CA LYS A 159 -6.29 12.57 -19.79
C LYS A 159 -6.48 14.06 -20.12
N TYR A 160 -5.38 14.82 -20.16
CA TYR A 160 -5.39 16.22 -20.53
C TYR A 160 -4.97 16.40 -21.98
N PHE A 161 -5.81 17.04 -22.77
CA PHE A 161 -5.53 17.37 -24.17
C PHE A 161 -5.15 18.84 -24.27
N ALA A 162 -3.86 19.12 -24.45
CA ALA A 162 -3.37 20.46 -24.76
C ALA A 162 -3.63 20.77 -26.25
N GLY A 163 -4.84 21.17 -26.57
CA GLY A 163 -5.19 21.71 -27.87
C GLY A 163 -5.88 23.05 -27.70
N GLY A 164 -5.41 24.10 -28.38
CA GLY A 164 -5.85 25.47 -28.26
C GLY A 164 -7.33 25.77 -28.58
N TYR A 165 -8.22 24.82 -28.38
CA TYR A 165 -9.66 24.99 -28.45
C TYR A 165 -10.21 25.18 -27.04
N GLN A 166 -10.59 26.42 -26.76
CA GLN A 166 -11.47 26.77 -25.63
C GLN A 166 -12.91 26.31 -25.96
N SER A 167 -13.16 24.99 -25.97
CA SER A 167 -14.53 24.53 -25.90
C SER A 167 -14.84 24.21 -24.44
N ALA A 168 -15.79 24.94 -23.88
CA ALA A 168 -16.49 24.48 -22.69
C ALA A 168 -17.00 23.04 -22.98
N GLY A 169 -16.78 22.10 -22.06
CA GLY A 169 -17.31 20.76 -22.20
C GLY A 169 -18.82 20.78 -22.46
N ALA A 170 -19.33 19.80 -23.18
CA ALA A 170 -20.76 19.65 -23.39
C ALA A 170 -21.46 19.17 -22.11
N ASP A 171 -22.63 19.71 -21.83
CA ASP A 171 -23.51 19.23 -20.77
C ASP A 171 -23.89 17.77 -21.06
N VAL A 172 -23.91 16.92 -20.04
CA VAL A 172 -24.29 15.50 -20.16
C VAL A 172 -25.73 15.28 -20.62
N THR A 173 -26.56 16.32 -20.60
CA THR A 173 -27.96 16.31 -21.07
C THR A 173 -28.11 16.62 -22.55
N VAL A 174 -27.03 17.04 -23.24
CA VAL A 174 -27.04 17.29 -24.68
C VAL A 174 -26.36 16.16 -25.46
N PRO A 175 -26.72 15.92 -26.72
CA PRO A 175 -26.07 14.87 -27.54
C PRO A 175 -24.56 15.11 -27.61
N LEU A 176 -23.80 13.99 -27.54
CA LEU A 176 -22.35 14.02 -27.69
C LEU A 176 -21.93 14.74 -28.97
N PRO A 177 -20.92 15.62 -28.89
CA PRO A 177 -20.28 16.17 -30.08
C PRO A 177 -19.71 15.09 -30.98
N THR A 178 -19.43 15.42 -32.23
CA THR A 178 -18.90 14.47 -33.24
C THR A 178 -17.76 13.62 -32.69
N VAL A 179 -17.96 12.31 -32.69
CA VAL A 179 -16.91 11.33 -32.33
C VAL A 179 -15.91 11.30 -33.46
N THR A 180 -14.68 11.68 -33.18
CA THR A 180 -13.56 11.59 -34.11
C THR A 180 -12.78 10.29 -33.90
N SER A 181 -11.93 9.92 -34.86
CA SER A 181 -11.10 8.70 -34.77
C SER A 181 -10.10 8.68 -33.61
N ILE A 182 -9.94 9.79 -32.91
CA ILE A 182 -9.20 9.92 -31.65
C ILE A 182 -10.23 10.29 -30.59
N ASP A 183 -10.33 9.42 -29.56
CA ASP A 183 -11.32 9.61 -28.49
C ASP A 183 -10.97 10.84 -27.65
N HIS A 184 -11.75 11.90 -27.78
CA HIS A 184 -11.62 13.16 -27.06
C HIS A 184 -12.69 13.34 -25.98
N ASN A 185 -13.58 12.37 -25.80
CA ASN A 185 -14.71 12.47 -24.88
C ASN A 185 -14.38 11.72 -23.59
N ALA A 186 -14.23 12.44 -22.49
CA ALA A 186 -14.15 11.87 -21.15
C ALA A 186 -15.35 12.34 -20.35
N LEU A 187 -16.03 11.42 -19.66
CA LEU A 187 -16.98 11.80 -18.62
C LEU A 187 -16.19 12.43 -17.47
N VAL A 188 -16.29 13.74 -17.32
CA VAL A 188 -15.72 14.46 -16.19
C VAL A 188 -16.79 14.58 -15.13
N GLU A 189 -16.72 13.76 -14.09
CA GLU A 189 -17.41 14.06 -12.84
C GLU A 189 -16.63 15.16 -12.14
N ALA A 190 -16.95 16.41 -12.45
CA ALA A 190 -16.33 17.58 -11.84
C ALA A 190 -16.89 17.76 -10.43
N PHE A 191 -16.09 17.49 -9.41
CA PHE A 191 -16.38 17.92 -8.06
C PHE A 191 -15.85 19.33 -7.84
N LEU A 192 -16.75 20.29 -7.76
CA LEU A 192 -16.45 21.68 -7.39
C LEU A 192 -16.20 21.75 -5.88
N VAL A 193 -14.95 21.96 -5.49
CA VAL A 193 -14.64 22.33 -4.11
C VAL A 193 -14.60 23.83 -3.97
N LYS A 194 -15.59 24.39 -3.28
CA LYS A 194 -15.63 25.80 -2.92
C LYS A 194 -14.98 25.99 -1.56
N TYR A 195 -13.89 26.71 -1.53
CA TYR A 195 -13.21 27.07 -0.28
C TYR A 195 -13.52 28.53 0.05
N TYR A 196 -14.01 28.77 1.27
CA TYR A 196 -14.17 30.11 1.83
C TYR A 196 -13.17 30.30 2.96
N GLY A 197 -12.42 31.39 2.94
CA GLY A 197 -11.67 31.85 4.08
C GLY A 197 -10.38 32.55 3.69
N GLN A 198 -10.15 33.69 4.26
CA GLN A 198 -8.98 34.54 4.13
C GLN A 198 -7.69 33.69 4.41
N GLY A 199 -6.80 33.63 3.46
CA GLY A 199 -5.52 32.97 3.60
C GLY A 199 -4.51 33.54 2.61
N GLU A 200 -3.40 33.97 3.15
CA GLU A 200 -2.22 34.46 2.42
C GLU A 200 -1.68 33.40 1.47
N GLY A 201 -1.07 33.84 0.35
CA GLY A 201 -0.51 32.98 -0.67
C GLY A 201 0.43 31.92 -0.11
N GLN A 202 0.32 30.69 -0.61
CA GLN A 202 1.14 29.56 -0.16
C GLN A 202 2.31 29.31 -1.08
N SER A 203 3.44 28.96 -0.45
CA SER A 203 4.60 28.40 -1.11
C SER A 203 4.25 27.04 -1.73
N LEU A 204 4.85 26.71 -2.88
CA LEU A 204 4.77 25.37 -3.48
C LEU A 204 5.29 24.23 -2.56
N THR A 205 5.93 24.61 -1.46
CA THR A 205 6.39 23.70 -0.42
C THR A 205 5.34 23.39 0.64
N ASP A 206 4.23 24.14 0.65
CA ASP A 206 3.14 23.96 1.60
C ASP A 206 2.00 23.12 1.00
N PRO A 207 1.20 22.44 1.83
CA PRO A 207 0.07 21.64 1.35
C PRO A 207 -0.91 22.50 0.55
N LEU A 208 -1.42 21.97 -0.56
CA LEU A 208 -2.43 22.62 -1.42
C LEU A 208 -3.54 23.26 -0.59
N HIS A 209 -3.65 24.59 -0.66
CA HIS A 209 -4.63 25.35 0.13
C HIS A 209 -6.00 25.41 -0.50
N THR A 210 -6.14 25.33 -1.78
CA THR A 210 -7.45 25.48 -2.38
C THR A 210 -7.44 25.01 -3.82
N ILE A 211 -8.34 24.09 -4.11
CA ILE A 211 -8.71 23.77 -5.47
C ILE A 211 -9.88 24.66 -5.83
N THR A 212 -9.61 25.71 -6.60
CA THR A 212 -10.68 26.60 -7.11
C THR A 212 -11.14 26.10 -8.48
N ALA A 213 -12.37 26.46 -8.86
CA ALA A 213 -13.01 26.15 -10.14
C ALA A 213 -12.29 26.72 -11.37
N LYS A 214 -11.24 27.50 -11.17
CA LYS A 214 -10.39 28.07 -12.24
C LYS A 214 -8.96 27.72 -11.90
N ASP A 215 -8.41 26.70 -12.54
CA ASP A 215 -7.01 26.35 -12.62
C ASP A 215 -6.44 25.39 -11.58
N ARG A 216 -6.24 24.17 -12.07
CA ARG A 216 -4.96 23.47 -12.03
C ARG A 216 -4.73 22.60 -10.82
N PHE A 217 -5.40 21.49 -10.85
CA PHE A 217 -4.82 20.27 -10.31
C PHE A 217 -3.47 20.02 -11.00
N GLY A 218 -2.47 19.59 -10.26
CA GLY A 218 -1.18 19.31 -10.84
C GLY A 218 -1.29 18.38 -12.04
N LEU A 219 -0.60 18.73 -13.12
CA LEU A 219 -0.49 17.87 -14.28
C LEU A 219 0.42 16.69 -13.91
N VAL A 220 -0.03 15.49 -14.21
CA VAL A 220 0.74 14.26 -14.05
C VAL A 220 1.15 13.80 -15.44
N VAL A 221 2.44 13.58 -15.67
CA VAL A 221 2.94 13.00 -16.90
C VAL A 221 3.12 11.50 -16.70
N VAL A 222 2.41 10.69 -17.48
CA VAL A 222 2.51 9.24 -17.44
C VAL A 222 2.90 8.74 -18.83
N ARG A 223 4.07 8.14 -18.95
CA ARG A 223 4.60 7.64 -20.23
C ARG A 223 4.53 8.66 -21.37
N GLY A 224 4.84 9.92 -21.07
CA GLY A 224 4.82 11.01 -22.04
C GLY A 224 3.42 11.64 -22.29
N GLU A 225 2.35 11.10 -21.72
CA GLU A 225 1.01 11.65 -21.80
C GLU A 225 0.66 12.48 -20.57
N MET A 226 -0.03 13.61 -20.78
CA MET A 226 -0.44 14.50 -19.68
C MET A 226 -1.82 14.10 -19.14
N TYR A 227 -1.92 14.05 -17.82
CA TYR A 227 -3.15 13.82 -17.07
C TYR A 227 -3.36 14.93 -16.05
N GLN A 228 -4.61 15.17 -15.71
CA GLN A 228 -4.96 16.09 -14.63
C GLN A 228 -5.65 15.31 -13.51
N ILE A 229 -5.37 15.68 -12.25
CA ILE A 229 -6.07 15.14 -11.08
C ILE A 229 -7.44 15.82 -11.01
N VAL A 230 -8.51 15.03 -11.03
CA VAL A 230 -9.90 15.54 -10.97
C VAL A 230 -10.54 15.38 -9.61
N ASP A 231 -10.10 14.38 -8.82
CA ASP A 231 -10.55 14.17 -7.43
C ASP A 231 -9.48 13.42 -6.64
N ILE A 232 -9.61 13.41 -5.32
CA ILE A 232 -8.75 12.67 -4.40
C ILE A 232 -9.63 11.89 -3.45
N GLY A 233 -9.53 10.57 -3.51
CA GLY A 233 -10.20 9.66 -2.60
C GLY A 233 -9.28 9.16 -1.50
N MET A 234 -9.86 8.75 -0.37
CA MET A 234 -9.12 8.15 0.73
C MET A 234 -9.98 7.18 1.54
N ARG A 235 -9.41 6.03 1.86
CA ARG A 235 -9.90 5.10 2.87
C ARG A 235 -8.78 4.49 3.69
N MET A 236 -9.09 3.94 4.85
CA MET A 236 -8.14 3.09 5.59
C MET A 236 -8.06 1.71 4.94
N LEU A 237 -6.91 1.05 5.06
CA LEU A 237 -6.80 -0.35 4.69
C LEU A 237 -7.73 -1.20 5.56
N THR A 238 -8.34 -2.19 4.97
CA THR A 238 -9.18 -3.15 5.70
C THR A 238 -8.32 -4.15 6.49
N PRO A 239 -8.88 -4.79 7.55
CA PRO A 239 -8.16 -5.85 8.24
C PRO A 239 -7.69 -6.97 7.29
N ARG A 240 -8.51 -7.34 6.29
CA ARG A 240 -8.16 -8.37 5.30
C ARG A 240 -6.93 -7.97 4.49
N GLU A 241 -6.88 -6.75 3.98
CA GLU A 241 -5.70 -6.24 3.24
C GLU A 241 -4.44 -6.28 4.11
N LEU A 242 -4.55 -5.95 5.41
CA LEU A 242 -3.42 -6.02 6.34
C LEU A 242 -2.95 -7.46 6.60
N PHE A 243 -3.88 -8.43 6.72
CA PHE A 243 -3.53 -9.85 6.84
C PHE A 243 -2.89 -10.38 5.55
N ASN A 244 -3.42 -9.99 4.40
CA ASN A 244 -2.83 -10.34 3.10
C ASN A 244 -1.40 -9.77 2.97
N ALA A 245 -1.15 -8.55 3.48
CA ALA A 245 0.19 -7.97 3.52
C ALA A 245 1.18 -8.78 4.36
N GLN A 246 0.72 -9.47 5.40
CA GLN A 246 1.56 -10.37 6.18
C GLN A 246 1.70 -11.78 5.57
N GLY A 247 1.05 -12.05 4.44
CA GLY A 247 1.12 -13.34 3.75
C GLY A 247 0.20 -14.40 4.34
N PHE A 248 -0.85 -14.02 5.10
CA PHE A 248 -1.88 -14.97 5.50
C PHE A 248 -2.71 -15.42 4.30
N PRO A 249 -3.16 -16.68 4.27
CA PRO A 249 -4.04 -17.18 3.22
C PRO A 249 -5.35 -16.37 3.13
N PRO A 250 -5.94 -16.23 1.93
CA PRO A 250 -7.18 -15.46 1.75
C PRO A 250 -8.37 -15.98 2.55
N ASP A 251 -8.42 -17.27 2.79
CA ASP A 251 -9.46 -17.99 3.54
C ASP A 251 -9.24 -18.02 5.06
N TYR A 252 -8.09 -17.52 5.54
CA TYR A 252 -7.81 -17.45 6.98
C TYR A 252 -8.86 -16.64 7.72
N ILE A 253 -9.52 -17.24 8.71
CA ILE A 253 -10.61 -16.62 9.48
C ILE A 253 -10.05 -15.54 10.41
N ILE A 254 -10.46 -14.28 10.19
CA ILE A 254 -9.97 -13.11 10.94
C ILE A 254 -11.06 -12.39 11.72
N ASP A 255 -12.31 -12.65 11.42
CA ASP A 255 -13.48 -11.85 11.80
C ASP A 255 -14.30 -12.44 12.95
N ARG A 256 -14.05 -13.70 13.34
CA ARG A 256 -14.79 -14.40 14.40
C ARG A 256 -13.92 -15.39 15.16
N ASP A 257 -14.38 -15.82 16.33
CA ASP A 257 -13.79 -16.90 17.13
C ASP A 257 -14.35 -18.28 16.75
N ALA A 258 -13.92 -19.30 17.50
CA ALA A 258 -14.36 -20.68 17.30
C ALA A 258 -15.87 -20.86 17.53
N ASP A 259 -16.47 -20.05 18.40
CA ASP A 259 -17.90 -20.07 18.70
C ASP A 259 -18.72 -19.21 17.71
N GLY A 260 -18.09 -18.63 16.68
CA GLY A 260 -18.73 -17.81 15.66
C GLY A 260 -18.98 -16.36 16.08
N LYS A 261 -18.52 -15.93 17.26
CA LYS A 261 -18.68 -14.56 17.74
C LYS A 261 -17.76 -13.61 16.99
N SER A 262 -18.34 -12.57 16.37
CA SER A 262 -17.60 -11.60 15.57
C SER A 262 -16.65 -10.73 16.36
N TYR A 263 -15.48 -10.47 15.80
CA TYR A 263 -14.49 -9.53 16.32
C TYR A 263 -14.67 -8.14 15.71
N PRO A 264 -14.61 -7.06 16.50
CA PRO A 264 -14.55 -5.71 15.96
C PRO A 264 -13.28 -5.51 15.10
N LYS A 265 -13.37 -4.64 14.09
CA LYS A 265 -12.24 -4.37 13.16
C LYS A 265 -10.94 -4.00 13.89
N SER A 266 -11.02 -3.24 14.98
CA SER A 266 -9.85 -2.88 15.81
C SER A 266 -9.16 -4.10 16.40
N ALA A 267 -9.92 -5.10 16.87
CA ALA A 267 -9.36 -6.35 17.39
C ALA A 267 -8.73 -7.19 16.29
N GLN A 268 -9.33 -7.22 15.09
CA GLN A 268 -8.76 -7.89 13.92
C GLN A 268 -7.40 -7.25 13.55
N VAL A 269 -7.32 -5.92 13.49
CA VAL A 269 -6.09 -5.18 13.20
C VAL A 269 -5.03 -5.44 14.28
N ALA A 270 -5.40 -5.41 15.56
CA ALA A 270 -4.49 -5.68 16.66
C ALA A 270 -3.88 -7.08 16.58
N ARG A 271 -4.69 -8.10 16.24
CA ARG A 271 -4.20 -9.47 16.02
C ARG A 271 -3.23 -9.54 14.83
N CYS A 272 -3.58 -8.88 13.72
CA CYS A 272 -2.69 -8.78 12.56
C CYS A 272 -1.33 -8.18 12.93
N GLY A 273 -1.34 -7.05 13.66
CA GLY A 273 -0.11 -6.38 14.09
C GLY A 273 0.76 -7.21 15.03
N ASN A 274 0.15 -8.07 15.85
CA ASN A 274 0.86 -8.97 16.76
C ASN A 274 1.27 -10.31 16.13
N ALA A 275 0.73 -10.63 14.96
CA ALA A 275 1.03 -11.89 14.27
C ALA A 275 2.45 -11.92 13.71
N VAL A 276 2.95 -13.13 13.55
CA VAL A 276 4.17 -13.42 12.78
C VAL A 276 3.74 -13.78 11.36
N PRO A 277 4.32 -13.17 10.32
CA PRO A 277 4.04 -13.53 8.93
C PRO A 277 4.24 -15.03 8.67
N PRO A 278 3.25 -15.77 8.17
CA PRO A 278 3.35 -17.21 7.90
C PRO A 278 4.55 -17.62 7.05
N PRO A 279 4.98 -16.86 6.02
CA PRO A 279 6.17 -17.22 5.23
C PRO A 279 7.45 -17.37 6.05
N PHE A 280 7.60 -16.66 7.19
CA PHE A 280 8.74 -16.90 8.10
C PHE A 280 8.70 -18.28 8.73
N ALA A 281 7.52 -18.66 9.27
CA ALA A 281 7.37 -19.95 9.94
C ALA A 281 7.64 -21.08 8.94
N GLU A 282 7.08 -20.99 7.75
CA GLU A 282 7.30 -21.97 6.69
C GLU A 282 8.79 -22.08 6.32
N ALA A 283 9.46 -20.95 6.04
CA ALA A 283 10.88 -20.95 5.67
C ALA A 283 11.76 -21.56 6.78
N LEU A 284 11.51 -21.20 8.05
CA LEU A 284 12.26 -21.70 9.20
C LEU A 284 12.05 -23.21 9.43
N VAL A 285 10.80 -23.69 9.30
CA VAL A 285 10.48 -25.11 9.44
C VAL A 285 11.11 -25.91 8.31
N ARG A 286 11.00 -25.46 7.05
CA ARG A 286 11.64 -26.12 5.89
C ARG A 286 13.16 -26.24 6.05
N ALA A 287 13.81 -25.21 6.60
CA ALA A 287 15.25 -25.21 6.78
C ALA A 287 15.72 -26.15 7.92
N ASN A 288 14.94 -26.29 9.00
CA ASN A 288 15.37 -27.00 10.21
C ASN A 288 14.70 -28.36 10.43
N LEU A 289 13.51 -28.58 9.86
CA LEU A 289 12.68 -29.78 9.99
C LEU A 289 12.12 -30.22 8.63
N PRO A 290 13.00 -30.43 7.61
CA PRO A 290 12.54 -30.76 6.25
C PRO A 290 11.70 -32.04 6.21
N GLU A 291 11.93 -32.98 7.11
CA GLU A 291 11.16 -34.23 7.24
C GLU A 291 9.69 -34.02 7.61
N MET A 292 9.34 -32.86 8.20
CA MET A 292 7.95 -32.51 8.51
C MET A 292 7.21 -31.87 7.32
N CYS A 293 7.93 -31.44 6.29
CA CYS A 293 7.37 -30.73 5.15
C CYS A 293 6.92 -31.66 4.01
N ASN A 294 7.40 -32.91 3.98
CA ASN A 294 7.13 -33.86 2.90
C ASN A 294 5.81 -34.64 3.05
N LYS A 295 5.00 -34.33 4.07
CA LYS A 295 3.74 -35.06 4.36
C LYS A 295 2.47 -34.37 3.80
N SER A 296 2.58 -33.33 2.99
CA SER A 296 1.41 -32.54 2.54
C SER A 296 0.77 -33.00 1.23
N GLU A 297 1.09 -34.17 0.71
CA GLU A 297 0.39 -34.74 -0.47
C GLU A 297 -0.74 -35.73 -0.11
N CYS A 298 -1.05 -35.93 1.15
CA CYS A 298 -2.03 -36.92 1.58
C CYS A 298 -3.20 -36.34 2.35
N VAL A 299 -3.80 -35.22 1.92
CA VAL A 299 -5.19 -34.88 2.28
C VAL A 299 -5.84 -34.20 1.08
N SER A 300 -6.12 -34.99 0.05
CA SER A 300 -7.19 -34.75 -0.91
C SER A 300 -7.99 -36.05 -0.99
N ALA A 301 -8.96 -36.19 -0.11
CA ALA A 301 -10.08 -37.09 -0.25
C ALA A 301 -11.33 -36.40 0.30
#